data_4b2743a642c07ee981adaea5de369e4b
#
_entry.id   4b2743a642c07ee981adaea5de369e4b
#
_cell.length_a   1.000
_cell.length_b   1.000
_cell.length_c   1.000
_cell.angle_alpha   90.00
_cell.angle_beta   90.00
_cell.angle_gamma   90.00
#
_symmetry.space_group_name_H-M   'P 1'
#
loop_
_entity.id
_entity.type
_entity.pdbx_description
1 polymer ?
#
loop_
_entity_poly.entity_id
_entity_poly.type
_entity_poly.pdbx_seq_one_letter_code
_entity_poly.pdbx_strand_id
1 'polypeptide(L)'
;RFDDRIRKALGEGHEPTYIIEPKLDGASIELIYEDGVLTRAVTRGNGREGEQVTDNIRTISSVPLRLRTEDRVAPELLSVRGEVIMYISEFQAFNARLVEAGGEPYASPRNSAAGSVRQLDSHVTASRKLDLLVYDILAIEGSGFKSDTDGIEAIRHWGFKVPDRIQTGRTVEDILEYHTGFATDREGLDYEIDGIVIKLDDLSARSAIGVTSHHPRWALAFKFEPRQEVTRIDKIEVNVGRTGVITPVAVLDPVVVGGVTVSRASLHNREELRRKDLREGDTVRIQRAGDVIPQVVEVIAHEKDRARPFEMPTECPVCSTPVQEEGPRIKCPNRFGCSAQLQGRIIHLASRSALDIEGLGEETAALLVTQGLVSSLAELFDISPEQLVEYEGFAEKSAASLVEAIQSKKAPDLPQFLIALGIPEVGTAVARDLSGYFGSIAAILGATAEELEQIDGIGPKMSEVITAFLEDERNRSAIDAILARGVEPVASVPVDRGFPSVGTAVFTGALPIPRASAEAAWRAVGGRTAISVSAKTDFVVVGENAGSKREKAERLEVVILNFREFVAKVVSMGGEVDVP
;
A
#
# COMPACT_ATOMS: atom_id res chain seq x y z
N ARG A 1 -3.19 -12.26 20.81
CA ARG A 1 -2.64 -10.87 20.66
C ARG A 1 -3.66 -9.89 20.08
N PHE A 2 -4.39 -10.22 18.99
CA PHE A 2 -5.42 -9.31 18.43
C PHE A 2 -6.57 -9.16 19.43
N ASP A 3 -7.17 -10.26 19.88
CA ASP A 3 -8.25 -10.30 20.87
C ASP A 3 -7.83 -9.65 22.20
N ASP A 4 -6.64 -9.94 22.73
CA ASP A 4 -6.10 -9.31 23.94
C ASP A 4 -6.05 -7.79 23.84
N ARG A 5 -5.64 -7.28 22.67
CA ARG A 5 -5.61 -5.84 22.41
C ARG A 5 -6.99 -5.22 22.38
N ILE A 6 -7.96 -5.90 21.75
CA ILE A 6 -9.35 -5.44 21.69
C ILE A 6 -9.95 -5.43 23.10
N ARG A 7 -9.86 -6.54 23.85
CA ARG A 7 -10.38 -6.64 25.23
C ARG A 7 -9.76 -5.58 26.15
N LYS A 8 -8.44 -5.36 26.03
CA LYS A 8 -7.77 -4.30 26.80
C LYS A 8 -8.27 -2.90 26.44
N ALA A 9 -8.61 -2.65 25.19
CA ALA A 9 -9.11 -1.35 24.75
C ALA A 9 -10.57 -1.11 25.17
N LEU A 10 -11.39 -2.17 25.22
CA LEU A 10 -12.78 -2.11 25.64
C LEU A 10 -12.95 -1.99 27.16
N GLY A 11 -11.96 -2.44 27.94
CA GLY A 11 -12.00 -2.45 29.40
C GLY A 11 -12.74 -3.65 30.02
N GLU A 12 -12.66 -3.77 31.35
CA GLU A 12 -13.28 -4.88 32.07
C GLU A 12 -14.82 -4.87 31.95
N GLY A 13 -15.40 -6.05 31.71
CA GLY A 13 -16.85 -6.24 31.62
C GLY A 13 -17.44 -6.08 30.22
N HIS A 14 -16.63 -5.75 29.19
CA HIS A 14 -17.08 -5.69 27.80
C HIS A 14 -16.54 -6.89 27.03
N GLU A 15 -17.46 -7.72 26.52
CA GLU A 15 -17.08 -8.82 25.63
C GLU A 15 -17.20 -8.38 24.16
N PRO A 16 -16.12 -8.51 23.36
CA PRO A 16 -16.17 -8.19 21.95
C PRO A 16 -17.05 -9.18 21.19
N THR A 17 -17.81 -8.68 20.24
CA THR A 17 -18.37 -9.48 19.14
C THR A 17 -17.60 -9.18 17.88
N TYR A 18 -17.21 -10.21 17.17
CA TYR A 18 -16.50 -10.11 15.90
C TYR A 18 -17.42 -10.51 14.76
N ILE A 19 -17.34 -9.80 13.65
CA ILE A 19 -17.82 -10.28 12.36
C ILE A 19 -16.64 -10.95 11.64
N ILE A 20 -16.89 -12.13 11.10
CA ILE A 20 -15.89 -12.96 10.43
C ILE A 20 -16.38 -13.22 9.01
N GLU A 21 -15.55 -12.91 8.03
CA GLU A 21 -15.91 -12.97 6.63
C GLU A 21 -14.76 -13.57 5.78
N PRO A 22 -15.07 -14.18 4.60
CA PRO A 22 -14.03 -14.64 3.71
C PRO A 22 -13.23 -13.46 3.15
N LYS A 23 -11.91 -13.59 3.11
CA LYS A 23 -11.02 -12.63 2.47
C LYS A 23 -10.96 -12.91 0.98
N LEU A 24 -11.80 -12.19 0.24
CA LEU A 24 -11.89 -12.29 -1.21
C LEU A 24 -10.56 -11.90 -1.87
N ASP A 25 -10.18 -12.60 -2.92
CA ASP A 25 -8.99 -12.30 -3.73
C ASP A 25 -9.41 -11.80 -5.13
N GLY A 26 -9.56 -10.49 -5.26
CA GLY A 26 -10.04 -9.81 -6.46
C GLY A 26 -9.46 -8.42 -6.64
N ALA A 27 -10.24 -7.52 -7.21
CA ALA A 27 -9.95 -6.11 -7.37
C ALA A 27 -10.85 -5.26 -6.47
N SER A 28 -10.26 -4.58 -5.49
CA SER A 28 -11.01 -3.74 -4.55
C SER A 28 -11.49 -2.45 -5.21
N ILE A 29 -12.79 -2.18 -5.10
CA ILE A 29 -13.48 -1.03 -5.68
C ILE A 29 -14.32 -0.34 -4.61
N GLU A 30 -14.28 0.98 -4.60
CA GLU A 30 -15.20 1.84 -3.86
C GLU A 30 -16.32 2.31 -4.79
N LEU A 31 -17.56 2.19 -4.34
CA LEU A 31 -18.76 2.69 -5.03
C LEU A 31 -19.37 3.82 -4.22
N ILE A 32 -19.66 4.94 -4.90
CA ILE A 32 -20.25 6.12 -4.28
C ILE A 32 -21.64 6.34 -4.90
N TYR A 33 -22.63 6.37 -4.02
CA TYR A 33 -24.03 6.65 -4.34
C TYR A 33 -24.44 7.97 -3.70
N GLU A 34 -25.10 8.81 -4.49
CA GLU A 34 -25.74 10.04 -4.04
C GLU A 34 -27.24 9.92 -4.33
N ASP A 35 -28.08 10.16 -3.33
CA ASP A 35 -29.54 9.98 -3.42
C ASP A 35 -29.95 8.60 -4.01
N GLY A 36 -29.22 7.58 -3.64
CA GLY A 36 -29.44 6.20 -4.06
C GLY A 36 -29.03 5.89 -5.51
N VAL A 37 -28.34 6.78 -6.22
CA VAL A 37 -27.86 6.59 -7.61
C VAL A 37 -26.35 6.44 -7.60
N LEU A 38 -25.81 5.44 -8.34
CA LEU A 38 -24.37 5.29 -8.53
C LEU A 38 -23.79 6.47 -9.32
N THR A 39 -23.00 7.31 -8.66
CA THR A 39 -22.33 8.47 -9.26
C THR A 39 -20.90 8.17 -9.65
N ARG A 40 -20.15 7.46 -8.78
CA ARG A 40 -18.73 7.17 -9.01
C ARG A 40 -18.37 5.75 -8.57
N ALA A 41 -17.40 5.18 -9.28
CA ALA A 41 -16.67 3.97 -8.87
C ALA A 41 -15.17 4.20 -9.03
N VAL A 42 -14.39 3.86 -8.00
CA VAL A 42 -12.96 4.18 -7.91
C VAL A 42 -12.17 2.95 -7.46
N THR A 43 -11.03 2.69 -8.08
CA THR A 43 -10.11 1.64 -7.63
C THR A 43 -9.46 2.02 -6.30
N ARG A 44 -8.95 1.04 -5.57
CA ARG A 44 -8.24 1.27 -4.30
C ARG A 44 -7.04 2.23 -4.44
N GLY A 45 -6.38 2.24 -5.61
CA GLY A 45 -5.18 3.04 -5.86
C GLY A 45 -4.12 2.87 -4.76
N ASN A 46 -3.61 4.01 -4.28
CA ASN A 46 -2.64 4.07 -3.17
C ASN A 46 -3.31 4.13 -1.77
N GLY A 47 -4.64 3.98 -1.71
CA GLY A 47 -5.45 4.07 -0.49
C GLY A 47 -5.99 5.47 -0.18
N ARG A 48 -5.65 6.49 -0.99
CA ARG A 48 -6.20 7.86 -0.93
C ARG A 48 -6.73 8.34 -2.27
N GLU A 49 -6.04 7.98 -3.33
CA GLU A 49 -6.38 8.29 -4.71
C GLU A 49 -6.45 7.01 -5.50
N GLY A 50 -7.46 6.87 -6.34
CA GLY A 50 -7.67 5.72 -7.20
C GLY A 50 -8.16 6.13 -8.59
N GLU A 51 -8.04 5.24 -9.55
CA GLU A 51 -8.53 5.45 -10.91
C GLU A 51 -10.06 5.41 -10.93
N GLN A 52 -10.69 6.36 -11.61
CA GLN A 52 -12.14 6.33 -11.81
C GLN A 52 -12.48 5.30 -12.89
N VAL A 53 -13.28 4.31 -12.53
CA VAL A 53 -13.68 3.18 -13.38
C VAL A 53 -15.20 3.04 -13.49
N THR A 54 -15.91 4.12 -13.33
CA THR A 54 -17.38 4.16 -13.22
C THR A 54 -18.08 3.49 -14.40
N ASP A 55 -17.66 3.78 -15.63
CA ASP A 55 -18.30 3.24 -16.83
C ASP A 55 -18.08 1.73 -16.97
N ASN A 56 -16.93 1.25 -16.56
CA ASN A 56 -16.62 -0.18 -16.52
C ASN A 56 -17.47 -0.89 -15.45
N ILE A 57 -17.53 -0.32 -14.25
CA ILE A 57 -18.30 -0.91 -13.14
C ILE A 57 -19.81 -0.93 -13.43
N ARG A 58 -20.35 0.05 -14.12
CA ARG A 58 -21.76 0.06 -14.56
C ARG A 58 -22.13 -1.12 -15.44
N THR A 59 -21.16 -1.79 -16.06
CA THR A 59 -21.41 -2.97 -16.90
C THR A 59 -21.54 -4.26 -16.09
N ILE A 60 -21.16 -4.26 -14.82
CA ILE A 60 -21.22 -5.44 -13.94
C ILE A 60 -22.66 -5.58 -13.43
N SER A 61 -23.31 -6.67 -13.79
CA SER A 61 -24.75 -6.89 -13.53
C SER A 61 -25.14 -6.94 -12.05
N SER A 62 -24.22 -7.29 -11.16
CA SER A 62 -24.45 -7.32 -9.72
C SER A 62 -24.32 -5.95 -9.04
N VAL A 63 -23.91 -4.91 -9.77
CA VAL A 63 -23.82 -3.56 -9.24
C VAL A 63 -25.15 -2.85 -9.42
N PRO A 64 -25.87 -2.48 -8.37
CA PRO A 64 -27.10 -1.71 -8.50
C PRO A 64 -26.77 -0.31 -9.01
N LEU A 65 -27.27 0.08 -10.18
CA LEU A 65 -27.15 1.46 -10.68
C LEU A 65 -28.00 2.44 -9.86
N ARG A 66 -29.03 1.91 -9.21
CA ARG A 66 -29.87 2.59 -8.22
C ARG A 66 -30.15 1.64 -7.06
N LEU A 67 -30.02 2.12 -5.84
CA LEU A 67 -30.30 1.34 -4.62
C LEU A 67 -31.78 0.96 -4.57
N ARG A 68 -32.07 -0.24 -4.10
CA ARG A 68 -33.45 -0.68 -3.78
C ARG A 68 -33.93 0.05 -2.54
N THR A 69 -35.19 0.52 -2.58
CA THR A 69 -35.76 1.33 -1.51
C THR A 69 -37.06 0.76 -0.95
N GLU A 70 -37.41 -0.48 -1.36
CA GLU A 70 -38.65 -1.15 -0.96
C GLU A 70 -38.70 -1.43 0.54
N ASP A 71 -37.57 -1.89 1.10
CA ASP A 71 -37.46 -2.27 2.52
C ASP A 71 -36.71 -1.24 3.35
N ARG A 72 -35.90 -0.38 2.73
CA ARG A 72 -35.07 0.59 3.41
C ARG A 72 -34.83 1.83 2.56
N VAL A 73 -35.00 3.00 3.17
CA VAL A 73 -34.73 4.28 2.50
C VAL A 73 -33.27 4.37 2.09
N ALA A 74 -33.01 4.89 0.89
CA ALA A 74 -31.64 5.17 0.46
C ALA A 74 -31.07 6.33 1.28
N PRO A 75 -29.80 6.25 1.70
CA PRO A 75 -29.12 7.37 2.35
C PRO A 75 -28.80 8.48 1.34
N GLU A 76 -28.61 9.70 1.82
CA GLU A 76 -28.19 10.85 1.00
C GLU A 76 -26.84 10.59 0.33
N LEU A 77 -25.88 10.09 1.09
CA LEU A 77 -24.59 9.62 0.61
C LEU A 77 -24.33 8.20 1.12
N LEU A 78 -23.88 7.31 0.23
CA LEU A 78 -23.38 6.00 0.60
C LEU A 78 -22.08 5.72 -0.16
N SER A 79 -20.99 5.49 0.57
CA SER A 79 -19.76 4.92 0.01
C SER A 79 -19.57 3.51 0.55
N VAL A 80 -19.50 2.53 -0.34
CA VAL A 80 -19.28 1.12 0.00
C VAL A 80 -18.03 0.60 -0.68
N ARG A 81 -17.40 -0.39 -0.04
CA ARG A 81 -16.27 -1.13 -0.60
C ARG A 81 -16.65 -2.56 -0.89
N GLY A 82 -16.28 -3.01 -2.07
CA GLY A 82 -16.44 -4.39 -2.50
C GLY A 82 -15.22 -4.90 -3.23
N GLU A 83 -15.24 -6.20 -3.50
CA GLU A 83 -14.23 -6.86 -4.32
C GLU A 83 -14.86 -7.30 -5.63
N VAL A 84 -14.33 -6.84 -6.76
CA VAL A 84 -14.66 -7.37 -8.08
C VAL A 84 -13.92 -8.66 -8.26
N ILE A 85 -14.65 -9.74 -8.50
CA ILE A 85 -14.13 -11.09 -8.69
C ILE A 85 -14.49 -11.60 -10.09
N MET A 86 -13.71 -12.56 -10.56
CA MET A 86 -14.08 -13.45 -11.66
C MET A 86 -14.18 -14.87 -11.09
N TYR A 87 -15.31 -15.54 -11.31
CA TYR A 87 -15.45 -16.92 -10.88
C TYR A 87 -14.43 -17.82 -11.56
N ILE A 88 -13.94 -18.84 -10.88
CA ILE A 88 -12.88 -19.75 -11.38
C ILE A 88 -13.33 -20.44 -12.68
N SER A 89 -14.57 -20.89 -12.73
CA SER A 89 -15.20 -21.48 -13.92
C SER A 89 -15.20 -20.53 -15.12
N GLU A 90 -15.55 -19.25 -14.89
CA GLU A 90 -15.56 -18.24 -15.94
C GLU A 90 -14.14 -17.81 -16.36
N PHE A 91 -13.20 -17.77 -15.41
CA PHE A 91 -11.78 -17.50 -15.68
C PHE A 91 -11.17 -18.58 -16.59
N GLN A 92 -11.45 -19.84 -16.32
CA GLN A 92 -10.97 -20.95 -17.14
C GLN A 92 -11.54 -20.86 -18.56
N ALA A 93 -12.86 -20.61 -18.69
CA ALA A 93 -13.52 -20.44 -19.99
C ALA A 93 -13.01 -19.20 -20.73
N PHE A 94 -12.73 -18.11 -20.02
CA PHE A 94 -12.18 -16.88 -20.60
C PHE A 94 -10.77 -17.09 -21.14
N ASN A 95 -9.88 -17.70 -20.34
CA ASN A 95 -8.51 -18.00 -20.77
C ASN A 95 -8.47 -18.97 -21.97
N ALA A 96 -9.34 -19.98 -22.00
CA ALA A 96 -9.45 -20.88 -23.16
C ALA A 96 -9.76 -20.12 -24.45
N ARG A 97 -10.76 -19.22 -24.41
CA ARG A 97 -11.09 -18.35 -25.56
C ARG A 97 -9.96 -17.41 -25.95
N LEU A 98 -9.23 -16.90 -24.95
CA LEU A 98 -8.10 -15.99 -25.19
C LEU A 98 -6.97 -16.68 -25.95
N VAL A 99 -6.62 -17.90 -25.52
CA VAL A 99 -5.61 -18.74 -26.17
C VAL A 99 -6.05 -19.14 -27.59
N GLU A 100 -7.32 -19.52 -27.78
CA GLU A 100 -7.88 -19.83 -29.11
C GLU A 100 -7.79 -18.62 -30.07
N ALA A 101 -7.90 -17.39 -29.52
CA ALA A 101 -7.74 -16.13 -30.29
C ALA A 101 -6.26 -15.72 -30.47
N GLY A 102 -5.28 -16.52 -30.00
CA GLY A 102 -3.85 -16.24 -30.10
C GLY A 102 -3.31 -15.25 -29.07
N GLY A 103 -4.11 -14.94 -28.02
CA GLY A 103 -3.72 -14.08 -26.92
C GLY A 103 -3.05 -14.85 -25.77
N GLU A 104 -2.41 -14.11 -24.87
CA GLU A 104 -1.81 -14.70 -23.67
C GLU A 104 -2.83 -14.85 -22.53
N PRO A 105 -2.87 -16.00 -21.83
CA PRO A 105 -3.79 -16.21 -20.73
C PRO A 105 -3.43 -15.36 -19.51
N TYR A 106 -4.42 -14.90 -18.77
CA TYR A 106 -4.20 -14.26 -17.47
C TYR A 106 -3.69 -15.27 -16.44
N ALA A 107 -2.82 -14.80 -15.55
CA ALA A 107 -2.17 -15.66 -14.55
C ALA A 107 -3.11 -16.07 -13.40
N SER A 108 -4.16 -15.29 -13.08
CA SER A 108 -5.10 -15.61 -12.00
C SER A 108 -6.44 -14.90 -12.21
N PRO A 109 -7.54 -15.39 -11.57
CA PRO A 109 -8.82 -14.71 -11.54
C PRO A 109 -8.72 -13.24 -11.07
N ARG A 110 -7.92 -12.98 -10.04
CA ARG A 110 -7.64 -11.63 -9.53
C ARG A 110 -7.02 -10.73 -10.60
N ASN A 111 -5.98 -11.19 -11.31
CA ASN A 111 -5.33 -10.41 -12.36
C ASN A 111 -6.29 -10.14 -13.52
N SER A 112 -7.12 -11.13 -13.86
CA SER A 112 -8.16 -11.00 -14.88
C SER A 112 -9.22 -9.97 -14.47
N ALA A 113 -9.72 -10.02 -13.24
CA ALA A 113 -10.66 -9.05 -12.71
C ALA A 113 -10.07 -7.63 -12.70
N ALA A 114 -8.86 -7.46 -12.14
CA ALA A 114 -8.17 -6.17 -12.07
C ALA A 114 -7.88 -5.58 -13.46
N GLY A 115 -7.44 -6.39 -14.42
CA GLY A 115 -7.23 -5.97 -15.81
C GLY A 115 -8.54 -5.64 -16.52
N SER A 116 -9.63 -6.32 -16.16
CA SER A 116 -10.94 -6.10 -16.76
C SER A 116 -11.59 -4.79 -16.37
N VAL A 117 -11.50 -4.39 -15.10
CA VAL A 117 -12.10 -3.12 -14.62
C VAL A 117 -11.36 -1.87 -15.09
N ARG A 118 -10.15 -2.03 -15.64
CA ARG A 118 -9.30 -0.93 -16.11
C ARG A 118 -9.24 -0.79 -17.63
N GLN A 119 -10.15 -1.44 -18.36
CA GLN A 119 -10.21 -1.31 -19.82
C GLN A 119 -10.64 0.11 -20.21
N LEU A 120 -10.02 0.67 -21.23
CA LEU A 120 -10.39 1.98 -21.77
C LEU A 120 -11.79 1.95 -22.40
N ASP A 121 -12.15 0.82 -23.03
CA ASP A 121 -13.46 0.58 -23.57
C ASP A 121 -14.28 -0.30 -22.61
N SER A 122 -15.35 0.25 -22.03
CA SER A 122 -16.24 -0.45 -21.11
C SER A 122 -16.98 -1.63 -21.74
N HIS A 123 -17.12 -1.69 -23.08
CA HIS A 123 -17.68 -2.86 -23.77
C HIS A 123 -16.81 -4.09 -23.62
N VAL A 124 -15.48 -3.92 -23.53
CA VAL A 124 -14.56 -5.02 -23.22
C VAL A 124 -14.84 -5.56 -21.83
N THR A 125 -15.04 -4.68 -20.84
CA THR A 125 -15.44 -5.07 -19.47
C THR A 125 -16.78 -5.80 -19.47
N ALA A 126 -17.78 -5.28 -20.21
CA ALA A 126 -19.11 -5.88 -20.32
C ALA A 126 -19.09 -7.30 -20.91
N SER A 127 -18.11 -7.60 -21.79
CA SER A 127 -17.95 -8.94 -22.37
C SER A 127 -17.39 -9.98 -21.39
N ARG A 128 -16.91 -9.55 -20.22
CA ARG A 128 -16.30 -10.39 -19.19
C ARG A 128 -17.28 -10.59 -18.04
N LYS A 129 -17.47 -11.84 -17.64
CA LYS A 129 -18.40 -12.17 -16.54
C LYS A 129 -17.74 -11.88 -15.19
N LEU A 130 -17.87 -10.65 -14.75
CA LEU A 130 -17.42 -10.17 -13.45
C LEU A 130 -18.58 -10.12 -12.46
N ASP A 131 -18.27 -10.25 -11.19
CA ASP A 131 -19.19 -10.05 -10.08
C ASP A 131 -18.58 -9.11 -9.04
N LEU A 132 -19.42 -8.42 -8.26
CA LEU A 132 -18.99 -7.55 -7.17
C LEU A 132 -19.62 -8.04 -5.86
N LEU A 133 -18.79 -8.28 -4.85
CA LEU A 133 -19.22 -8.62 -3.50
C LEU A 133 -18.84 -7.49 -2.55
N VAL A 134 -19.83 -6.84 -1.95
CA VAL A 134 -19.64 -5.70 -1.04
C VAL A 134 -19.50 -6.18 0.40
N TYR A 135 -18.50 -5.66 1.12
CA TYR A 135 -18.15 -6.12 2.46
C TYR A 135 -17.93 -5.00 3.49
N ASP A 136 -18.02 -3.73 3.09
CA ASP A 136 -17.76 -2.61 4.01
C ASP A 136 -18.52 -1.35 3.61
N ILE A 137 -18.93 -0.55 4.60
CA ILE A 137 -19.44 0.81 4.42
C ILE A 137 -18.36 1.78 4.86
N LEU A 138 -17.86 2.60 3.92
CA LEU A 138 -16.80 3.56 4.17
C LEU A 138 -17.33 4.89 4.71
N ALA A 139 -18.47 5.33 4.15
CA ALA A 139 -19.16 6.55 4.56
C ALA A 139 -20.67 6.41 4.32
N ILE A 140 -21.46 7.05 5.17
CA ILE A 140 -22.91 7.12 5.05
C ILE A 140 -23.41 8.41 5.68
N GLU A 141 -24.35 9.09 4.99
CA GLU A 141 -25.06 10.26 5.49
C GLU A 141 -26.58 10.02 5.45
N GLY A 142 -27.31 10.57 6.43
CA GLY A 142 -28.75 10.39 6.55
C GLY A 142 -29.18 9.05 7.18
N SER A 143 -28.22 8.19 7.60
CA SER A 143 -28.46 6.91 8.26
C SER A 143 -27.24 6.54 9.12
N GLY A 144 -27.41 5.60 10.04
CA GLY A 144 -26.32 5.11 10.88
C GLY A 144 -26.59 3.70 11.39
N PHE A 145 -25.51 3.00 11.76
CA PHE A 145 -25.55 1.66 12.31
C PHE A 145 -24.81 1.61 13.63
N LYS A 146 -25.19 0.68 14.49
CA LYS A 146 -24.47 0.39 15.73
C LYS A 146 -23.42 -0.70 15.53
N SER A 147 -23.70 -1.63 14.62
CA SER A 147 -22.83 -2.76 14.31
C SER A 147 -22.55 -2.87 12.81
N ASP A 148 -21.44 -3.53 12.50
CA ASP A 148 -21.09 -3.87 11.12
C ASP A 148 -22.09 -4.87 10.52
N THR A 149 -22.59 -5.78 11.36
CA THR A 149 -23.65 -6.74 11.00
C THR A 149 -24.90 -6.03 10.50
N ASP A 150 -25.40 -4.98 11.20
CA ASP A 150 -26.53 -4.16 10.74
C ASP A 150 -26.21 -3.47 9.40
N GLY A 151 -24.96 -3.03 9.22
CA GLY A 151 -24.49 -2.44 7.97
C GLY A 151 -24.52 -3.44 6.80
N ILE A 152 -24.06 -4.66 7.02
CA ILE A 152 -24.09 -5.73 5.99
C ILE A 152 -25.54 -6.12 5.62
N GLU A 153 -26.45 -6.16 6.59
CA GLU A 153 -27.87 -6.38 6.30
C GLU A 153 -28.46 -5.24 5.44
N ALA A 154 -28.13 -3.99 5.78
CA ALA A 154 -28.56 -2.85 4.99
C ALA A 154 -28.03 -2.90 3.53
N ILE A 155 -26.78 -3.28 3.34
CA ILE A 155 -26.16 -3.50 2.02
C ILE A 155 -26.99 -4.51 1.21
N ARG A 156 -27.42 -5.62 1.81
CA ARG A 156 -28.29 -6.62 1.15
C ARG A 156 -29.65 -6.03 0.75
N HIS A 157 -30.29 -5.29 1.65
CA HIS A 157 -31.58 -4.63 1.37
C HIS A 157 -31.47 -3.61 0.22
N TRP A 158 -30.37 -2.89 0.12
CA TRP A 158 -30.12 -1.97 -1.01
C TRP A 158 -29.80 -2.67 -2.31
N GLY A 159 -29.71 -4.01 -2.34
CA GLY A 159 -29.59 -4.82 -3.54
C GLY A 159 -28.19 -5.24 -3.92
N PHE A 160 -27.21 -5.02 -3.05
CA PHE A 160 -25.86 -5.54 -3.28
C PHE A 160 -25.75 -7.03 -2.98
N LYS A 161 -24.84 -7.70 -3.67
CA LYS A 161 -24.32 -8.98 -3.23
C LYS A 161 -23.27 -8.78 -2.15
N VAL A 162 -23.30 -9.63 -1.16
CA VAL A 162 -22.29 -9.70 -0.09
C VAL A 162 -21.63 -11.07 -0.11
N PRO A 163 -20.44 -11.24 0.49
CA PRO A 163 -19.81 -12.55 0.60
C PRO A 163 -20.74 -13.55 1.31
N ASP A 164 -20.71 -14.79 0.85
CA ASP A 164 -21.39 -15.88 1.52
C ASP A 164 -20.69 -16.23 2.84
N ARG A 165 -21.44 -16.88 3.76
CA ARG A 165 -20.92 -17.41 5.02
C ARG A 165 -20.32 -16.36 5.96
N ILE A 166 -20.77 -15.09 5.92
CA ILE A 166 -20.45 -14.11 6.97
C ILE A 166 -21.11 -14.60 8.27
N GLN A 167 -20.33 -14.64 9.35
CA GLN A 167 -20.86 -15.01 10.68
C GLN A 167 -20.29 -14.11 11.79
N THR A 168 -20.90 -14.17 12.97
CA THR A 168 -20.40 -13.53 14.17
C THR A 168 -19.77 -14.55 15.11
N GLY A 169 -18.73 -14.14 15.84
CA GLY A 169 -18.05 -14.92 16.86
C GLY A 169 -17.68 -14.04 18.06
N ARG A 170 -17.44 -14.65 19.21
CA ARG A 170 -17.09 -13.94 20.45
C ARG A 170 -15.77 -14.38 21.05
N THR A 171 -15.26 -15.50 20.59
CA THR A 171 -14.05 -16.13 21.12
C THR A 171 -13.00 -16.33 20.04
N VAL A 172 -11.76 -16.56 20.43
CA VAL A 172 -10.69 -16.94 19.50
C VAL A 172 -10.98 -18.31 18.90
N GLU A 173 -11.64 -19.17 19.64
CA GLU A 173 -12.05 -20.52 19.19
C GLU A 173 -13.03 -20.43 18.03
N ASP A 174 -14.05 -19.55 18.08
CA ASP A 174 -14.98 -19.31 16.97
C ASP A 174 -14.26 -18.87 15.70
N ILE A 175 -13.25 -17.98 15.86
CA ILE A 175 -12.44 -17.49 14.74
C ILE A 175 -11.60 -18.62 14.13
N LEU A 176 -10.98 -19.46 14.97
CA LEU A 176 -10.16 -20.58 14.51
C LEU A 176 -11.00 -21.67 13.84
N GLU A 177 -12.19 -21.97 14.37
CA GLU A 177 -13.12 -22.93 13.76
C GLU A 177 -13.55 -22.47 12.37
N TYR A 178 -13.95 -21.20 12.24
CA TYR A 178 -14.30 -20.61 10.96
C TYR A 178 -13.11 -20.65 9.98
N HIS A 179 -11.90 -20.27 10.42
CA HIS A 179 -10.69 -20.29 9.59
C HIS A 179 -10.38 -21.70 9.09
N THR A 180 -10.42 -22.70 9.97
CA THR A 180 -10.12 -24.09 9.63
C THR A 180 -11.16 -24.67 8.68
N GLY A 181 -12.46 -24.39 8.92
CA GLY A 181 -13.54 -24.80 8.03
C GLY A 181 -13.37 -24.26 6.62
N PHE A 182 -13.10 -22.95 6.50
CA PHE A 182 -12.84 -22.34 5.19
C PHE A 182 -11.55 -22.83 4.52
N ALA A 183 -10.48 -23.07 5.27
CA ALA A 183 -9.23 -23.61 4.74
C ALA A 183 -9.45 -24.99 4.09
N THR A 184 -10.36 -25.80 4.65
CA THR A 184 -10.73 -27.12 4.10
C THR A 184 -11.66 -27.00 2.90
N ASP A 185 -12.64 -26.08 2.95
CA ASP A 185 -13.70 -25.95 1.95
C ASP A 185 -13.30 -25.08 0.74
N ARG A 186 -12.18 -24.35 0.82
CA ARG A 186 -11.81 -23.33 -0.20
C ARG A 186 -11.65 -23.89 -1.62
N GLU A 187 -11.30 -25.19 -1.77
CA GLU A 187 -11.17 -25.83 -3.08
C GLU A 187 -12.53 -26.09 -3.75
N GLY A 188 -13.61 -26.10 -2.96
CA GLY A 188 -14.98 -26.24 -3.47
C GLY A 188 -15.64 -24.91 -3.83
N LEU A 189 -14.99 -23.76 -3.56
CA LEU A 189 -15.52 -22.45 -3.92
C LEU A 189 -15.21 -22.13 -5.39
N ASP A 190 -16.16 -21.52 -6.07
CA ASP A 190 -15.96 -21.03 -7.46
C ASP A 190 -15.31 -19.63 -7.51
N TYR A 191 -14.72 -19.16 -6.40
CA TYR A 191 -13.96 -17.90 -6.33
C TYR A 191 -12.77 -18.04 -5.37
N GLU A 192 -11.73 -17.26 -5.61
CA GLU A 192 -10.51 -17.31 -4.82
C GLU A 192 -10.63 -16.52 -3.50
N ILE A 193 -10.10 -17.12 -2.42
CA ILE A 193 -9.93 -16.50 -1.11
C ILE A 193 -8.52 -16.79 -0.59
N ASP A 194 -7.88 -15.83 0.07
CA ASP A 194 -6.53 -15.97 0.62
C ASP A 194 -6.48 -16.01 2.16
N GLY A 195 -7.66 -16.04 2.81
CA GLY A 195 -7.81 -16.05 4.25
C GLY A 195 -9.21 -15.67 4.69
N ILE A 196 -9.29 -15.16 5.91
CA ILE A 196 -10.49 -14.56 6.51
C ILE A 196 -10.20 -13.15 6.98
N VAL A 197 -11.23 -12.33 7.11
CA VAL A 197 -11.15 -11.01 7.76
C VAL A 197 -11.98 -11.05 9.02
N ILE A 198 -11.40 -10.60 10.12
CA ILE A 198 -12.04 -10.47 11.43
C ILE A 198 -12.15 -8.98 11.72
N LYS A 199 -13.34 -8.49 12.01
CA LYS A 199 -13.60 -7.09 12.36
C LYS A 199 -14.36 -7.05 13.68
N LEU A 200 -14.08 -6.08 14.55
CA LEU A 200 -14.90 -5.81 15.72
C LEU A 200 -16.27 -5.32 15.24
N ASP A 201 -17.35 -5.93 15.67
CA ASP A 201 -18.70 -5.64 15.16
C ASP A 201 -19.22 -4.26 15.61
N ASP A 202 -18.94 -3.84 16.85
CA ASP A 202 -19.35 -2.54 17.40
C ASP A 202 -18.59 -1.38 16.75
N LEU A 203 -19.32 -0.55 15.97
CA LEU A 203 -18.76 0.60 15.24
C LEU A 203 -18.30 1.73 16.16
N SER A 204 -18.96 1.92 17.31
CA SER A 204 -18.58 2.95 18.29
C SER A 204 -17.25 2.59 18.95
N ALA A 205 -17.05 1.33 19.27
CA ALA A 205 -15.81 0.82 19.82
C ALA A 205 -14.65 0.86 18.79
N ARG A 206 -14.91 0.68 17.50
CA ARG A 206 -13.90 0.86 16.43
C ARG A 206 -13.31 2.27 16.46
N SER A 207 -14.16 3.28 16.63
CA SER A 207 -13.72 4.69 16.70
C SER A 207 -12.81 4.95 17.90
N ALA A 208 -13.09 4.33 19.05
CA ALA A 208 -12.28 4.45 20.27
C ALA A 208 -10.91 3.73 20.15
N ILE A 209 -10.89 2.56 19.48
CA ILE A 209 -9.65 1.78 19.24
C ILE A 209 -8.77 2.44 18.18
N GLY A 210 -9.39 3.09 17.21
CA GLY A 210 -8.74 3.89 16.17
C GLY A 210 -7.99 3.08 15.12
N VAL A 211 -7.15 3.80 14.36
CA VAL A 211 -6.37 3.29 13.25
C VAL A 211 -4.88 3.59 13.45
N THR A 212 -4.02 2.84 12.78
CA THR A 212 -2.61 3.20 12.60
C THR A 212 -2.48 4.08 11.34
N SER A 213 -1.27 4.50 10.99
CA SER A 213 -1.02 5.23 9.74
C SER A 213 -1.54 4.52 8.48
N HIS A 214 -1.66 3.18 8.51
CA HIS A 214 -2.02 2.38 7.34
C HIS A 214 -3.10 1.32 7.57
N HIS A 215 -3.39 0.95 8.83
CA HIS A 215 -4.29 -0.18 9.10
C HIS A 215 -5.20 0.09 10.30
N PRO A 216 -6.46 -0.37 10.26
CA PRO A 216 -7.34 -0.34 11.40
C PRO A 216 -6.82 -1.27 12.52
N ARG A 217 -6.92 -0.82 13.77
CA ARG A 217 -6.53 -1.62 14.93
C ARG A 217 -7.61 -2.63 15.32
N TRP A 218 -8.83 -2.40 14.85
CA TRP A 218 -10.04 -3.18 15.14
C TRP A 218 -10.32 -4.28 14.10
N ALA A 219 -9.47 -4.42 13.07
CA ALA A 219 -9.58 -5.49 12.07
C ALA A 219 -8.27 -6.27 11.96
N LEU A 220 -8.39 -7.54 11.54
CA LEU A 220 -7.29 -8.46 11.29
C LEU A 220 -7.60 -9.30 10.06
N ALA A 221 -6.67 -9.34 9.11
CA ALA A 221 -6.66 -10.33 8.05
C ALA A 221 -5.85 -11.56 8.52
N PHE A 222 -6.49 -12.71 8.56
CA PHE A 222 -5.86 -13.98 8.92
C PHE A 222 -5.80 -14.87 7.69
N LYS A 223 -4.62 -14.93 7.09
CA LYS A 223 -4.39 -15.67 5.85
C LYS A 223 -4.33 -17.18 6.10
N PHE A 224 -4.71 -17.95 5.08
CA PHE A 224 -4.49 -19.37 5.07
C PHE A 224 -3.00 -19.70 4.91
N GLU A 225 -2.64 -20.92 5.25
CA GLU A 225 -1.31 -21.41 4.90
C GLU A 225 -1.13 -21.40 3.38
N PRO A 226 0.04 -20.92 2.90
CA PRO A 226 0.32 -20.87 1.48
C PRO A 226 0.22 -22.27 0.85
N ARG A 227 -0.34 -22.36 -0.34
CA ARG A 227 -0.31 -23.60 -1.14
C ARG A 227 1.13 -23.93 -1.47
N GLN A 228 1.48 -25.20 -1.31
CA GLN A 228 2.82 -25.72 -1.54
C GLN A 228 2.78 -26.77 -2.65
N GLU A 229 3.81 -26.76 -3.50
CA GLU A 229 4.00 -27.72 -4.56
C GLU A 229 5.45 -28.20 -4.61
N VAL A 230 5.67 -29.31 -5.25
CA VAL A 230 6.99 -29.91 -5.39
C VAL A 230 7.45 -29.74 -6.83
N THR A 231 8.67 -29.26 -7.00
CA THR A 231 9.31 -29.08 -8.31
C THR A 231 10.81 -29.29 -8.20
N ARG A 232 11.53 -29.22 -9.34
CA ARG A 232 12.97 -29.36 -9.40
C ARG A 232 13.64 -28.03 -9.67
N ILE A 233 14.80 -27.78 -9.04
CA ILE A 233 15.68 -26.66 -9.39
C ILE A 233 16.48 -27.07 -10.64
N ASP A 234 16.23 -26.40 -11.75
CA ASP A 234 17.03 -26.57 -12.97
C ASP A 234 18.40 -25.92 -12.79
N LYS A 235 18.43 -24.62 -12.43
CA LYS A 235 19.66 -23.85 -12.15
C LYS A 235 19.44 -22.77 -11.12
N ILE A 236 20.55 -22.26 -10.56
CA ILE A 236 20.55 -21.10 -9.67
C ILE A 236 21.22 -19.92 -10.39
N GLU A 237 20.49 -18.84 -10.56
CA GLU A 237 20.95 -17.60 -11.14
C GLU A 237 21.04 -16.51 -10.05
N VAL A 238 21.66 -15.38 -10.40
CA VAL A 238 21.69 -14.21 -9.52
C VAL A 238 21.15 -12.98 -10.25
N ASN A 239 20.35 -12.19 -9.54
CA ASN A 239 19.80 -10.93 -10.03
C ASN A 239 20.40 -9.77 -9.25
N VAL A 240 20.67 -8.65 -9.93
CA VAL A 240 21.16 -7.41 -9.33
C VAL A 240 19.99 -6.43 -9.20
N GLY A 241 19.58 -6.15 -7.97
CA GLY A 241 18.50 -5.20 -7.70
C GLY A 241 18.93 -3.73 -7.80
N ARG A 242 17.97 -2.81 -7.77
CA ARG A 242 18.21 -1.34 -7.84
C ARG A 242 19.17 -0.79 -6.78
N THR A 243 19.27 -1.44 -5.64
CA THR A 243 20.18 -1.07 -4.54
C THR A 243 21.54 -1.75 -4.63
N GLY A 244 21.79 -2.50 -5.71
CA GLY A 244 23.00 -3.28 -5.91
C GLY A 244 22.99 -4.65 -5.22
N VAL A 245 22.00 -4.98 -4.41
CA VAL A 245 21.91 -6.29 -3.75
C VAL A 245 21.81 -7.39 -4.81
N ILE A 246 22.70 -8.37 -4.68
CA ILE A 246 22.75 -9.56 -5.54
C ILE A 246 21.97 -10.67 -4.84
N THR A 247 20.85 -11.04 -5.44
CA THR A 247 19.90 -12.02 -4.88
C THR A 247 19.94 -13.31 -5.69
N PRO A 248 20.18 -14.48 -5.06
CA PRO A 248 20.08 -15.74 -5.76
C PRO A 248 18.61 -16.12 -6.03
N VAL A 249 18.36 -16.68 -7.19
CA VAL A 249 17.03 -17.07 -7.69
C VAL A 249 17.12 -18.48 -8.27
N ALA A 250 16.24 -19.37 -7.83
CA ALA A 250 16.08 -20.68 -8.45
C ALA A 250 15.25 -20.54 -9.74
N VAL A 251 15.77 -21.04 -10.85
CA VAL A 251 14.98 -21.40 -12.04
C VAL A 251 14.46 -22.80 -11.82
N LEU A 252 13.17 -22.98 -11.99
CA LEU A 252 12.45 -24.20 -11.63
C LEU A 252 11.83 -24.85 -12.86
N ASP A 253 11.69 -26.17 -12.83
CA ASP A 253 10.75 -26.83 -13.73
C ASP A 253 9.36 -26.21 -13.48
N PRO A 254 8.65 -25.72 -14.52
CA PRO A 254 7.39 -25.01 -14.33
C PRO A 254 6.36 -25.87 -13.57
N VAL A 255 5.78 -25.31 -12.51
CA VAL A 255 4.76 -25.98 -11.69
C VAL A 255 3.64 -25.01 -11.32
N VAL A 256 2.42 -25.52 -11.24
CA VAL A 256 1.25 -24.69 -10.91
C VAL A 256 1.08 -24.62 -9.39
N VAL A 257 1.19 -23.42 -8.81
CA VAL A 257 1.00 -23.17 -7.38
C VAL A 257 -0.15 -22.18 -7.21
N GLY A 258 -1.27 -22.63 -6.66
CA GLY A 258 -2.43 -21.78 -6.48
C GLY A 258 -2.95 -21.20 -7.81
N GLY A 259 -3.03 -22.00 -8.85
CA GLY A 259 -3.54 -21.58 -10.17
C GLY A 259 -2.56 -20.75 -11.02
N VAL A 260 -1.34 -20.49 -10.54
CA VAL A 260 -0.32 -19.73 -11.28
C VAL A 260 0.90 -20.60 -11.56
N THR A 261 1.36 -20.59 -12.81
CA THR A 261 2.59 -21.28 -13.18
C THR A 261 3.80 -20.54 -12.63
N VAL A 262 4.59 -21.23 -11.81
CA VAL A 262 5.82 -20.74 -11.19
C VAL A 262 7.02 -21.42 -11.85
N SER A 263 7.91 -20.63 -12.45
CA SER A 263 9.17 -21.07 -13.04
C SER A 263 10.40 -20.44 -12.38
N ARG A 264 10.22 -19.53 -11.43
CA ARG A 264 11.31 -18.87 -10.70
C ARG A 264 10.91 -18.65 -9.25
N ALA A 265 11.84 -18.87 -8.31
CA ALA A 265 11.61 -18.64 -6.90
C ALA A 265 12.81 -17.94 -6.24
N SER A 266 12.54 -16.98 -5.35
CA SER A 266 13.58 -16.30 -4.59
C SER A 266 14.27 -17.27 -3.60
N LEU A 267 15.59 -17.20 -3.53
CA LEU A 267 16.41 -17.88 -2.52
C LEU A 267 16.88 -16.89 -1.44
N HIS A 268 16.32 -15.69 -1.42
CA HIS A 268 16.54 -14.61 -0.46
C HIS A 268 17.98 -14.10 -0.42
N ASN A 269 18.92 -14.85 0.14
CA ASN A 269 20.32 -14.47 0.29
C ASN A 269 21.23 -15.70 0.46
N ARG A 270 22.54 -15.45 0.54
CA ARG A 270 23.57 -16.49 0.71
C ARG A 270 23.36 -17.37 1.94
N GLU A 271 22.94 -16.78 3.07
CA GLU A 271 22.76 -17.53 4.31
C GLU A 271 21.60 -18.50 4.24
N GLU A 272 20.45 -18.04 3.68
CA GLU A 272 19.28 -18.89 3.46
C GLU A 272 19.58 -20.03 2.48
N LEU A 273 20.30 -19.74 1.41
CA LEU A 273 20.71 -20.73 0.42
C LEU A 273 21.58 -21.81 1.10
N ARG A 274 22.57 -21.41 1.94
CA ARG A 274 23.42 -22.33 2.69
C ARG A 274 22.65 -23.06 3.80
N ARG A 275 21.79 -22.37 4.53
CA ARG A 275 21.02 -22.94 5.63
C ARG A 275 20.09 -24.08 5.14
N LYS A 276 19.49 -23.89 3.97
CA LYS A 276 18.62 -24.89 3.35
C LYS A 276 19.40 -25.89 2.50
N ASP A 277 20.71 -25.70 2.30
CA ASP A 277 21.60 -26.48 1.42
C ASP A 277 21.00 -26.72 0.03
N LEU A 278 20.50 -25.63 -0.60
CA LEU A 278 19.86 -25.68 -1.92
C LEU A 278 20.91 -25.79 -3.02
N ARG A 279 20.70 -26.73 -3.96
CA ARG A 279 21.60 -26.96 -5.08
C ARG A 279 20.83 -27.20 -6.36
N GLU A 280 21.48 -26.99 -7.48
CA GLU A 280 20.93 -27.35 -8.79
C GLU A 280 20.65 -28.84 -8.86
N GLY A 281 19.52 -29.21 -9.46
CA GLY A 281 19.04 -30.58 -9.56
C GLY A 281 18.22 -31.09 -8.37
N ASP A 282 18.17 -30.32 -7.24
CA ASP A 282 17.36 -30.72 -6.09
C ASP A 282 15.87 -30.67 -6.38
N THR A 283 15.14 -31.65 -5.85
CA THR A 283 13.68 -31.58 -5.76
C THR A 283 13.31 -30.83 -4.51
N VAL A 284 12.55 -29.76 -4.67
CA VAL A 284 12.24 -28.80 -3.62
C VAL A 284 10.74 -28.58 -3.46
N ARG A 285 10.34 -28.25 -2.25
CA ARG A 285 9.02 -27.72 -1.94
C ARG A 285 9.05 -26.21 -2.10
N ILE A 286 8.13 -25.69 -2.87
CA ILE A 286 7.94 -24.25 -3.05
C ILE A 286 6.59 -23.81 -2.54
N GLN A 287 6.48 -22.52 -2.18
CA GLN A 287 5.23 -21.86 -1.83
C GLN A 287 5.21 -20.44 -2.36
N ARG A 288 4.02 -19.86 -2.49
CA ARG A 288 3.86 -18.42 -2.78
C ARG A 288 3.59 -17.69 -1.48
N ALA A 289 4.59 -16.97 -0.95
CA ALA A 289 4.43 -16.19 0.27
C ALA A 289 3.39 -15.10 0.08
N GLY A 290 2.34 -15.13 0.90
CA GLY A 290 1.20 -14.20 0.78
C GLY A 290 0.45 -14.31 -0.55
N ASP A 291 0.52 -15.47 -1.20
CA ASP A 291 0.01 -15.76 -2.55
C ASP A 291 0.60 -14.88 -3.67
N VAL A 292 1.77 -14.27 -3.44
CA VAL A 292 2.42 -13.35 -4.39
C VAL A 292 3.82 -13.80 -4.78
N ILE A 293 4.74 -13.97 -3.80
CA ILE A 293 6.16 -14.20 -4.06
C ILE A 293 6.52 -15.68 -3.93
N PRO A 294 6.95 -16.36 -5.02
CA PRO A 294 7.43 -17.72 -4.95
C PRO A 294 8.75 -17.81 -4.16
N GLN A 295 8.82 -18.75 -3.24
CA GLN A 295 10.01 -19.05 -2.44
C GLN A 295 10.19 -20.55 -2.22
N VAL A 296 11.44 -20.99 -2.14
CA VAL A 296 11.76 -22.37 -1.79
C VAL A 296 11.65 -22.55 -0.28
N VAL A 297 10.89 -23.54 0.16
CA VAL A 297 10.68 -23.88 1.58
C VAL A 297 11.81 -24.79 2.06
N GLU A 298 11.99 -25.94 1.41
CA GLU A 298 12.93 -27.00 1.81
C GLU A 298 13.31 -27.90 0.64
N VAL A 299 14.38 -28.65 0.79
CA VAL A 299 14.74 -29.76 -0.10
C VAL A 299 13.97 -31.01 0.32
N ILE A 300 13.27 -31.64 -0.63
CA ILE A 300 12.51 -32.88 -0.42
C ILE A 300 13.34 -34.11 -0.79
N ALA A 301 14.07 -34.02 -1.90
CA ALA A 301 14.92 -35.10 -2.40
C ALA A 301 16.06 -34.53 -3.26
N HIS A 302 17.11 -35.31 -3.40
CA HIS A 302 18.23 -35.03 -4.30
C HIS A 302 18.78 -36.33 -4.92
N GLU A 303 19.46 -36.21 -6.04
CA GLU A 303 20.13 -37.28 -6.71
C GLU A 303 21.40 -37.72 -5.95
N LYS A 304 21.91 -38.96 -6.24
CA LYS A 304 23.15 -39.48 -5.63
C LYS A 304 24.35 -38.58 -5.93
N ASP A 305 24.46 -38.13 -7.18
CA ASP A 305 25.52 -37.22 -7.66
C ASP A 305 25.06 -35.76 -7.60
N ARG A 306 24.74 -35.31 -6.40
CA ARG A 306 24.25 -33.97 -6.15
C ARG A 306 25.23 -32.89 -6.58
N ALA A 307 24.78 -31.85 -7.23
CA ALA A 307 25.59 -30.71 -7.65
C ALA A 307 26.39 -30.09 -6.48
N ARG A 308 27.49 -29.41 -6.79
CA ARG A 308 28.25 -28.67 -5.78
C ARG A 308 27.39 -27.54 -5.18
N PRO A 309 27.68 -27.13 -3.92
CA PRO A 309 27.03 -25.95 -3.37
C PRO A 309 27.22 -24.73 -4.29
N PHE A 310 26.14 -23.98 -4.48
CA PHE A 310 26.21 -22.76 -5.26
C PHE A 310 27.05 -21.69 -4.56
N GLU A 311 28.01 -21.12 -5.26
CA GLU A 311 28.86 -20.05 -4.79
C GLU A 311 28.39 -18.70 -5.36
N MET A 312 28.17 -17.74 -4.49
CA MET A 312 27.84 -16.39 -4.92
C MET A 312 29.02 -15.76 -5.66
N PRO A 313 28.77 -14.95 -6.69
CA PRO A 313 29.83 -14.33 -7.47
C PRO A 313 30.65 -13.35 -6.62
N THR A 314 31.95 -13.27 -6.88
CA THR A 314 32.87 -12.28 -6.29
C THR A 314 32.90 -10.95 -7.03
N GLU A 315 32.34 -10.94 -8.24
CA GLU A 315 32.17 -9.75 -9.09
C GLU A 315 30.70 -9.64 -9.52
N CYS A 316 30.27 -8.43 -9.77
CA CYS A 316 28.91 -8.18 -10.27
C CYS A 316 28.70 -8.84 -11.64
N PRO A 317 27.68 -9.68 -11.83
CA PRO A 317 27.45 -10.38 -13.09
C PRO A 317 27.10 -9.45 -14.27
N VAL A 318 26.79 -8.17 -13.98
CA VAL A 318 26.35 -7.19 -14.97
C VAL A 318 27.48 -6.21 -15.36
N CYS A 319 28.25 -5.73 -14.39
CA CYS A 319 29.27 -4.70 -14.63
C CYS A 319 30.69 -5.09 -14.19
N SER A 320 30.90 -6.35 -13.79
CA SER A 320 32.19 -6.91 -13.38
C SER A 320 32.91 -6.18 -12.23
N THR A 321 32.21 -5.26 -11.55
CA THR A 321 32.78 -4.58 -10.37
C THR A 321 32.87 -5.56 -9.21
N PRO A 322 34.01 -5.64 -8.46
CA PRO A 322 34.11 -6.45 -7.26
C PRO A 322 33.00 -6.15 -6.27
N VAL A 323 32.36 -7.19 -5.74
CA VAL A 323 31.24 -7.05 -4.82
C VAL A 323 31.68 -6.75 -3.41
N GLN A 324 30.81 -6.17 -2.60
CA GLN A 324 31.00 -5.90 -1.19
C GLN A 324 30.03 -6.75 -0.36
N GLU A 325 30.51 -7.28 0.75
CA GLU A 325 29.68 -8.01 1.70
C GLU A 325 29.16 -7.07 2.80
N GLU A 326 27.84 -7.03 2.96
CA GLU A 326 27.17 -6.30 4.05
C GLU A 326 26.29 -7.28 4.84
N GLY A 327 26.88 -7.93 5.84
CA GLY A 327 26.22 -9.01 6.60
C GLY A 327 25.80 -10.15 5.68
N PRO A 328 24.50 -10.55 5.67
CA PRO A 328 24.03 -11.64 4.82
C PRO A 328 23.89 -11.25 3.33
N ARG A 329 24.03 -9.97 3.00
CA ARG A 329 23.84 -9.42 1.64
C ARG A 329 25.17 -9.23 0.94
N ILE A 330 25.16 -9.49 -0.35
CA ILE A 330 26.25 -9.18 -1.27
C ILE A 330 25.77 -8.07 -2.17
N LYS A 331 26.57 -7.02 -2.36
CA LYS A 331 26.20 -5.83 -3.14
C LYS A 331 27.23 -5.48 -4.19
N CYS A 332 26.74 -5.03 -5.33
CA CYS A 332 27.53 -4.29 -6.31
C CYS A 332 27.62 -2.82 -5.89
N PRO A 333 28.81 -2.28 -5.61
CA PRO A 333 28.97 -0.90 -5.17
C PRO A 333 28.92 0.13 -6.28
N ASN A 334 28.83 -0.28 -7.55
CA ASN A 334 28.95 0.59 -8.74
C ASN A 334 27.75 1.54 -8.95
N ARG A 335 26.63 1.34 -8.23
CA ARG A 335 25.46 2.23 -8.27
C ARG A 335 25.00 2.58 -9.70
N PHE A 336 25.10 3.85 -10.10
CA PHE A 336 24.66 4.34 -11.42
C PHE A 336 25.52 3.80 -12.58
N GLY A 337 26.77 3.38 -12.34
CA GLY A 337 27.60 2.75 -13.36
C GLY A 337 27.26 1.28 -13.66
N CYS A 338 26.31 0.70 -12.91
CA CYS A 338 25.80 -0.65 -13.17
C CYS A 338 24.45 -0.54 -13.90
N SER A 339 24.37 -1.06 -15.13
CA SER A 339 23.16 -0.96 -15.95
C SER A 339 21.92 -1.58 -15.28
N ALA A 340 22.07 -2.71 -14.58
CA ALA A 340 20.95 -3.30 -13.82
C ALA A 340 20.45 -2.39 -12.68
N GLN A 341 21.36 -1.71 -11.99
CA GLN A 341 20.96 -0.77 -10.93
C GLN A 341 20.30 0.47 -11.51
N LEU A 342 20.81 0.99 -12.61
CA LEU A 342 20.23 2.13 -13.33
C LEU A 342 18.82 1.78 -13.83
N GLN A 343 18.66 0.63 -14.49
CA GLN A 343 17.35 0.13 -14.92
C GLN A 343 16.37 0.05 -13.75
N GLY A 344 16.76 -0.60 -12.66
CA GLY A 344 15.91 -0.71 -11.48
C GLY A 344 15.55 0.63 -10.83
N ARG A 345 16.43 1.63 -10.90
CA ARG A 345 16.17 2.99 -10.42
C ARG A 345 15.22 3.76 -11.34
N ILE A 346 15.33 3.58 -12.66
CA ILE A 346 14.38 4.13 -13.64
C ILE A 346 12.97 3.59 -13.39
N ILE A 347 12.84 2.26 -13.25
CA ILE A 347 11.56 1.62 -12.92
C ILE A 347 10.98 2.16 -11.61
N HIS A 348 11.82 2.33 -10.60
CA HIS A 348 11.39 2.89 -9.31
C HIS A 348 10.95 4.34 -9.43
N LEU A 349 11.71 5.18 -10.13
CA LEU A 349 11.38 6.59 -10.39
C LEU A 349 10.04 6.70 -11.13
N ALA A 350 9.78 5.80 -12.10
CA ALA A 350 8.55 5.77 -12.88
C ALA A 350 7.37 5.14 -12.14
N SER A 351 7.58 4.49 -10.99
CA SER A 351 6.52 3.77 -10.28
C SER A 351 5.40 4.69 -9.79
N ARG A 352 4.19 4.12 -9.58
CA ARG A 352 2.99 4.84 -9.11
C ARG A 352 3.18 5.58 -7.79
N SER A 353 4.03 5.06 -6.91
CA SER A 353 4.32 5.71 -5.63
C SER A 353 5.32 6.86 -5.73
N ALA A 354 6.01 6.97 -6.86
CA ALA A 354 7.01 7.98 -7.18
C ALA A 354 6.45 8.97 -8.23
N LEU A 355 7.05 9.08 -9.41
CA LEU A 355 6.60 10.05 -10.42
C LEU A 355 5.42 9.57 -11.26
N ASP A 356 5.05 8.29 -11.21
CA ASP A 356 3.93 7.71 -11.98
C ASP A 356 4.01 8.03 -13.46
N ILE A 357 5.08 7.57 -14.13
CA ILE A 357 5.31 7.80 -15.56
C ILE A 357 4.73 6.64 -16.35
N GLU A 358 3.62 6.90 -17.03
CA GLU A 358 2.95 5.91 -17.85
C GLU A 358 3.83 5.49 -19.06
N GLY A 359 3.84 4.19 -19.38
CA GLY A 359 4.64 3.64 -20.48
C GLY A 359 6.12 3.38 -20.15
N LEU A 360 6.62 3.82 -18.99
CA LEU A 360 7.99 3.57 -18.56
C LEU A 360 8.06 2.35 -17.62
N GLY A 361 7.76 1.17 -18.17
CA GLY A 361 7.84 -0.13 -17.48
C GLY A 361 9.22 -0.79 -17.58
N GLU A 362 9.29 -2.07 -17.19
CA GLU A 362 10.54 -2.85 -17.17
C GLU A 362 11.18 -2.97 -18.55
N GLU A 363 10.39 -3.28 -19.59
CA GLU A 363 10.86 -3.45 -20.96
C GLU A 363 11.40 -2.14 -21.53
N THR A 364 10.67 -1.04 -21.35
CA THR A 364 11.09 0.29 -21.79
C THR A 364 12.36 0.73 -21.08
N ALA A 365 12.45 0.57 -19.75
CA ALA A 365 13.65 0.89 -18.99
C ALA A 365 14.86 0.05 -19.42
N ALA A 366 14.65 -1.24 -19.69
CA ALA A 366 15.68 -2.13 -20.21
C ALA A 366 16.19 -1.66 -21.58
N LEU A 367 15.28 -1.33 -22.51
CA LEU A 367 15.62 -0.80 -23.83
C LEU A 367 16.46 0.49 -23.71
N LEU A 368 15.97 1.48 -22.95
CA LEU A 368 16.65 2.77 -22.79
C LEU A 368 18.09 2.63 -22.29
N VAL A 369 18.31 1.75 -21.32
CA VAL A 369 19.64 1.52 -20.73
C VAL A 369 20.52 0.66 -21.65
N THR A 370 19.98 -0.40 -22.25
CA THR A 370 20.75 -1.34 -23.08
C THR A 370 21.20 -0.70 -24.39
N GLN A 371 20.36 0.17 -24.97
CA GLN A 371 20.67 0.90 -26.20
C GLN A 371 21.52 2.17 -25.94
N GLY A 372 21.83 2.45 -24.67
CA GLY A 372 22.64 3.61 -24.30
C GLY A 372 21.94 4.96 -24.51
N LEU A 373 20.61 4.96 -24.64
CA LEU A 373 19.81 6.19 -24.71
C LEU A 373 19.79 6.94 -23.38
N VAL A 374 19.96 6.22 -22.28
CA VAL A 374 20.01 6.76 -20.92
C VAL A 374 21.15 6.10 -20.14
N SER A 375 22.05 6.91 -19.61
CA SER A 375 23.15 6.52 -18.74
C SER A 375 23.00 7.05 -17.31
N SER A 376 22.01 7.93 -17.07
CA SER A 376 21.68 8.50 -15.77
C SER A 376 20.17 8.77 -15.65
N LEU A 377 19.65 8.90 -14.42
CA LEU A 377 18.23 9.26 -14.21
C LEU A 377 17.87 10.62 -14.83
N ALA A 378 18.82 11.54 -14.87
CA ALA A 378 18.60 12.88 -15.39
C ALA A 378 18.35 12.87 -16.90
N GLU A 379 19.04 12.00 -17.66
CA GLU A 379 18.89 11.91 -19.11
C GLU A 379 17.53 11.40 -19.58
N LEU A 380 16.72 10.83 -18.69
CA LEU A 380 15.31 10.54 -18.98
C LEU A 380 14.55 11.77 -19.47
N PHE A 381 14.89 12.94 -18.94
CA PHE A 381 14.22 14.20 -19.28
C PHE A 381 14.74 14.84 -20.56
N ASP A 382 15.78 14.25 -21.18
CA ASP A 382 16.37 14.68 -22.46
C ASP A 382 15.90 13.82 -23.65
N ILE A 383 15.17 12.72 -23.41
CA ILE A 383 14.71 11.80 -24.46
C ILE A 383 13.74 12.52 -25.40
N SER A 384 13.94 12.30 -26.72
CA SER A 384 13.02 12.76 -27.75
C SER A 384 12.25 11.61 -28.42
N PRO A 385 11.07 11.87 -29.01
CA PRO A 385 10.32 10.84 -29.73
C PRO A 385 11.09 10.23 -30.90
N GLU A 386 11.90 11.02 -31.60
CA GLU A 386 12.69 10.61 -32.77
C GLU A 386 13.70 9.52 -32.43
N GLN A 387 14.27 9.59 -31.22
CA GLN A 387 15.21 8.57 -30.73
C GLN A 387 14.52 7.23 -30.47
N LEU A 388 13.26 7.25 -30.05
CA LEU A 388 12.51 6.05 -29.67
C LEU A 388 11.96 5.29 -30.88
N VAL A 389 11.49 5.98 -31.90
CA VAL A 389 10.89 5.35 -33.09
C VAL A 389 11.86 4.48 -33.89
N GLU A 390 13.17 4.59 -33.65
CA GLU A 390 14.20 3.72 -34.25
C GLU A 390 14.16 2.29 -33.69
N TYR A 391 13.46 2.04 -32.56
CA TYR A 391 13.46 0.76 -31.86
C TYR A 391 12.12 0.04 -31.99
N GLU A 392 12.20 -1.28 -32.08
CA GLU A 392 11.03 -2.15 -32.11
C GLU A 392 10.13 -1.94 -30.86
N GLY A 393 8.82 -1.86 -31.07
CA GLY A 393 7.83 -1.58 -30.02
C GLY A 393 7.41 -0.11 -29.93
N PHE A 394 8.12 0.81 -30.61
CA PHE A 394 7.75 2.22 -30.66
C PHE A 394 7.30 2.66 -32.05
N ALA A 395 6.05 3.16 -32.12
CA ALA A 395 5.55 3.95 -33.25
C ALA A 395 5.57 5.44 -32.85
N GLU A 396 5.41 6.35 -33.82
CA GLU A 396 5.40 7.80 -33.58
C GLU A 396 4.49 8.20 -32.41
N LYS A 397 3.27 7.62 -32.35
CA LYS A 397 2.30 7.94 -31.30
C LYS A 397 2.73 7.46 -29.93
N SER A 398 3.23 6.22 -29.80
CA SER A 398 3.65 5.66 -28.50
C SER A 398 4.94 6.33 -28.00
N ALA A 399 5.86 6.67 -28.90
CA ALA A 399 7.06 7.43 -28.58
C ALA A 399 6.72 8.84 -28.06
N ALA A 400 5.84 9.56 -28.78
CA ALA A 400 5.38 10.89 -28.36
C ALA A 400 4.66 10.84 -27.00
N SER A 401 3.78 9.85 -26.77
CA SER A 401 3.06 9.69 -25.51
C SER A 401 4.00 9.41 -24.33
N LEU A 402 5.02 8.58 -24.51
CA LEU A 402 6.00 8.32 -23.45
C LEU A 402 6.80 9.58 -23.10
N VAL A 403 7.29 10.31 -24.12
CA VAL A 403 8.04 11.56 -23.89
C VAL A 403 7.14 12.59 -23.21
N GLU A 404 5.90 12.76 -23.64
CA GLU A 404 4.94 13.65 -23.00
C GLU A 404 4.69 13.25 -21.53
N ALA A 405 4.53 11.94 -21.25
CA ALA A 405 4.39 11.44 -19.88
C ALA A 405 5.61 11.80 -19.01
N ILE A 406 6.84 11.65 -19.54
CA ILE A 406 8.07 12.04 -18.82
C ILE A 406 8.11 13.56 -18.59
N GLN A 407 7.86 14.36 -19.65
CA GLN A 407 7.94 15.83 -19.54
C GLN A 407 6.87 16.42 -18.61
N SER A 408 5.68 15.80 -18.54
CA SER A 408 4.62 16.20 -17.62
C SER A 408 5.02 16.08 -16.14
N LYS A 409 6.06 15.30 -15.83
CA LYS A 409 6.54 15.07 -14.46
C LYS A 409 7.70 16.02 -14.06
N LYS A 410 7.89 17.12 -14.75
CA LYS A 410 8.90 18.13 -14.38
C LYS A 410 8.52 18.98 -13.16
N ALA A 411 7.25 19.06 -12.80
CA ALA A 411 6.79 19.71 -11.56
C ALA A 411 6.08 18.67 -10.66
N PRO A 412 6.81 17.67 -10.15
CA PRO A 412 6.21 16.65 -9.32
C PRO A 412 5.95 17.17 -7.90
N ASP A 413 5.00 16.56 -7.20
CA ASP A 413 4.87 16.77 -5.75
C ASP A 413 6.16 16.38 -5.02
N LEU A 414 6.60 17.21 -4.09
CA LEU A 414 7.86 16.98 -3.35
C LEU A 414 7.91 15.61 -2.65
N PRO A 415 6.84 15.09 -2.00
CA PRO A 415 6.86 13.74 -1.47
C PRO A 415 7.09 12.67 -2.52
N GLN A 416 6.47 12.79 -3.70
CA GLN A 416 6.65 11.84 -4.80
C GLN A 416 8.08 11.88 -5.34
N PHE A 417 8.66 13.07 -5.44
CA PHE A 417 10.05 13.23 -5.85
C PHE A 417 11.03 12.59 -4.84
N LEU A 418 10.81 12.77 -3.53
CA LEU A 418 11.62 12.13 -2.49
C LEU A 418 11.58 10.59 -2.59
N ILE A 419 10.40 10.03 -2.87
CA ILE A 419 10.25 8.59 -3.12
C ILE A 419 11.00 8.19 -4.39
N ALA A 420 10.90 8.97 -5.47
CA ALA A 420 11.56 8.72 -6.74
C ALA A 420 13.09 8.68 -6.63
N LEU A 421 13.68 9.48 -5.76
CA LEU A 421 15.10 9.46 -5.44
C LEU A 421 15.55 8.13 -4.81
N GLY A 422 14.62 7.39 -4.21
CA GLY A 422 14.90 6.10 -3.56
C GLY A 422 15.76 6.23 -2.30
N ILE A 423 15.56 7.30 -1.53
CA ILE A 423 16.25 7.52 -0.24
C ILE A 423 15.91 6.34 0.69
N PRO A 424 16.89 5.64 1.26
CA PRO A 424 16.62 4.52 2.16
C PRO A 424 15.77 4.96 3.35
N GLU A 425 14.87 4.07 3.82
CA GLU A 425 13.90 4.29 4.92
C GLU A 425 12.84 5.38 4.62
N VAL A 426 12.92 6.11 3.50
CA VAL A 426 11.93 7.12 3.11
C VAL A 426 10.85 6.49 2.24
N GLY A 427 9.76 6.07 2.89
CA GLY A 427 8.50 5.66 2.24
C GLY A 427 7.51 6.82 2.15
N THR A 428 6.28 6.54 1.72
CA THR A 428 5.23 7.55 1.48
C THR A 428 4.88 8.40 2.71
N ALA A 429 4.92 7.83 3.92
CA ALA A 429 4.65 8.57 5.15
C ALA A 429 5.79 9.54 5.45
N VAL A 430 7.02 9.02 5.54
CA VAL A 430 8.22 9.81 5.86
C VAL A 430 8.46 10.90 4.80
N ALA A 431 8.25 10.60 3.52
CA ALA A 431 8.37 11.60 2.45
C ALA A 431 7.40 12.79 2.62
N ARG A 432 6.16 12.53 3.06
CA ARG A 432 5.20 13.61 3.38
C ARG A 432 5.61 14.42 4.59
N ASP A 433 6.06 13.73 5.65
CA ASP A 433 6.48 14.39 6.89
C ASP A 433 7.70 15.28 6.63
N LEU A 434 8.68 14.80 5.84
CA LEU A 434 9.83 15.59 5.37
C LEU A 434 9.38 16.81 4.53
N SER A 435 8.48 16.58 3.56
CA SER A 435 7.95 17.66 2.72
C SER A 435 7.19 18.71 3.54
N GLY A 436 6.38 18.26 4.49
CA GLY A 436 5.62 19.16 5.38
C GLY A 436 6.49 19.97 6.33
N TYR A 437 7.60 19.38 6.80
CA TYR A 437 8.51 20.04 7.74
C TYR A 437 9.45 21.02 7.03
N PHE A 438 10.11 20.61 5.93
CA PHE A 438 11.13 21.41 5.26
C PHE A 438 10.58 22.31 4.14
N GLY A 439 9.44 21.96 3.53
CA GLY A 439 8.77 22.77 2.52
C GLY A 439 9.46 22.87 1.16
N SER A 440 10.69 22.43 1.00
CA SER A 440 11.41 22.45 -0.28
C SER A 440 12.51 21.40 -0.36
N ILE A 441 12.84 20.98 -1.59
CA ILE A 441 13.94 20.05 -1.82
C ILE A 441 15.30 20.64 -1.36
N ALA A 442 15.51 21.94 -1.55
CA ALA A 442 16.75 22.60 -1.13
C ALA A 442 16.96 22.54 0.40
N ALA A 443 15.89 22.74 1.18
CA ALA A 443 15.94 22.63 2.64
C ALA A 443 16.21 21.18 3.07
N ILE A 444 15.58 20.19 2.44
CA ILE A 444 15.80 18.76 2.72
C ILE A 444 17.25 18.37 2.42
N LEU A 445 17.78 18.82 1.31
CA LEU A 445 19.16 18.56 0.92
C LEU A 445 20.19 19.17 1.87
N GLY A 446 19.85 20.17 2.64
CA GLY A 446 20.70 20.80 3.67
C GLY A 446 20.39 20.35 5.11
N ALA A 447 19.44 19.42 5.30
CA ALA A 447 18.98 19.01 6.61
C ALA A 447 20.05 18.27 7.43
N THR A 448 20.18 18.59 8.71
CA THR A 448 21.04 17.89 9.66
C THR A 448 20.30 16.71 10.30
N ALA A 449 21.05 15.78 10.91
CA ALA A 449 20.46 14.65 11.62
C ALA A 449 19.55 15.12 12.78
N GLU A 450 19.95 16.17 13.49
CA GLU A 450 19.20 16.76 14.60
C GLU A 450 17.88 17.39 14.14
N GLU A 451 17.86 18.01 12.97
CA GLU A 451 16.63 18.56 12.38
C GLU A 451 15.69 17.45 11.93
N LEU A 452 16.22 16.39 11.34
CA LEU A 452 15.43 15.22 10.95
C LEU A 452 14.78 14.53 12.15
N GLU A 453 15.45 14.44 13.28
CA GLU A 453 14.93 13.85 14.52
C GLU A 453 13.82 14.68 15.19
N GLN A 454 13.60 15.93 14.78
CA GLN A 454 12.44 16.72 15.24
C GLN A 454 11.13 16.23 14.61
N ILE A 455 11.20 15.43 13.55
CA ILE A 455 10.03 14.90 12.85
C ILE A 455 9.55 13.64 13.57
N ASP A 456 8.27 13.60 13.93
CA ASP A 456 7.66 12.44 14.58
C ASP A 456 7.83 11.18 13.71
N GLY A 457 8.40 10.12 14.29
CA GLY A 457 8.65 8.87 13.61
C GLY A 457 10.04 8.73 12.98
N ILE A 458 10.85 9.78 12.96
CA ILE A 458 12.27 9.72 12.56
C ILE A 458 13.14 9.66 13.81
N GLY A 459 13.72 8.49 14.06
CA GLY A 459 14.66 8.28 15.15
C GLY A 459 16.14 8.32 14.68
N PRO A 460 17.12 8.24 15.63
CA PRO A 460 18.54 8.39 15.32
C PRO A 460 19.07 7.49 14.19
N LYS A 461 18.61 6.24 14.14
CA LYS A 461 19.03 5.31 13.09
C LYS A 461 18.54 5.72 11.69
N MET A 462 17.34 6.27 11.61
CA MET A 462 16.75 6.70 10.34
C MET A 462 17.37 8.04 9.91
N SER A 463 17.58 8.97 10.82
CA SER A 463 18.23 10.25 10.54
C SER A 463 19.65 10.06 10.01
N GLU A 464 20.46 9.17 10.63
CA GLU A 464 21.78 8.77 10.14
C GLU A 464 21.73 8.25 8.69
N VAL A 465 20.79 7.35 8.37
CA VAL A 465 20.68 6.75 7.04
C VAL A 465 20.28 7.79 5.98
N ILE A 466 19.33 8.68 6.32
CA ILE A 466 18.90 9.76 5.43
C ILE A 466 20.06 10.74 5.19
N THR A 467 20.71 11.20 6.24
CA THR A 467 21.85 12.15 6.16
C THR A 467 22.98 11.56 5.32
N ALA A 468 23.37 10.30 5.58
CA ALA A 468 24.40 9.62 4.79
C ALA A 468 24.05 9.53 3.28
N PHE A 469 22.77 9.39 2.94
CA PHE A 469 22.32 9.42 1.54
C PHE A 469 22.43 10.83 0.94
N LEU A 470 22.03 11.85 1.69
CA LEU A 470 22.03 13.25 1.24
C LEU A 470 23.45 13.86 1.14
N GLU A 471 24.39 13.41 1.97
CA GLU A 471 25.79 13.83 1.97
C GLU A 471 26.65 13.12 0.91
N ASP A 472 26.22 11.97 0.41
CA ASP A 472 26.95 11.23 -0.63
C ASP A 472 27.02 12.05 -1.93
N GLU A 473 28.23 12.42 -2.36
CA GLU A 473 28.48 13.27 -3.52
C GLU A 473 27.86 12.74 -4.82
N ARG A 474 27.81 11.41 -4.98
CA ARG A 474 27.21 10.79 -6.17
C ARG A 474 25.69 10.95 -6.22
N ASN A 475 25.05 10.77 -5.06
CA ASN A 475 23.59 11.00 -4.95
C ASN A 475 23.28 12.48 -5.17
N ARG A 476 24.08 13.37 -4.54
CA ARG A 476 23.95 14.82 -4.72
C ARG A 476 24.06 15.23 -6.18
N SER A 477 25.14 14.80 -6.85
CA SER A 477 25.35 15.09 -8.28
C SER A 477 24.20 14.56 -9.15
N ALA A 478 23.64 13.38 -8.83
CA ALA A 478 22.52 12.83 -9.57
C ALA A 478 21.23 13.65 -9.36
N ILE A 479 20.97 14.12 -8.14
CA ILE A 479 19.83 14.99 -7.82
C ILE A 479 20.00 16.34 -8.53
N ASP A 480 21.16 16.97 -8.41
CA ASP A 480 21.47 18.26 -9.05
C ASP A 480 21.32 18.17 -10.57
N ALA A 481 21.74 17.07 -11.19
CA ALA A 481 21.60 16.82 -12.62
C ALA A 481 20.11 16.70 -13.05
N ILE A 482 19.24 16.13 -12.22
CA ILE A 482 17.79 16.07 -12.47
C ILE A 482 17.19 17.49 -12.38
N LEU A 483 17.52 18.23 -11.32
CA LEU A 483 17.02 19.59 -11.10
C LEU A 483 17.48 20.54 -12.22
N ALA A 484 18.73 20.40 -12.70
CA ALA A 484 19.28 21.18 -13.80
C ALA A 484 18.53 20.99 -15.14
N ARG A 485 17.75 19.90 -15.29
CA ARG A 485 16.88 19.65 -16.46
C ARG A 485 15.48 20.22 -16.33
N GLY A 486 15.29 21.11 -15.37
CA GLY A 486 14.03 21.81 -15.14
C GLY A 486 13.00 20.97 -14.38
N VAL A 487 13.47 19.98 -13.61
CA VAL A 487 12.59 19.30 -12.64
C VAL A 487 12.55 20.15 -11.38
N GLU A 488 11.38 20.70 -11.09
CA GLU A 488 11.12 21.60 -9.94
C GLU A 488 10.09 20.95 -9.02
N PRO A 489 10.51 20.15 -8.02
CA PRO A 489 9.59 19.54 -7.08
C PRO A 489 8.84 20.62 -6.29
N VAL A 490 7.50 20.59 -6.39
CA VAL A 490 6.62 21.51 -5.70
C VAL A 490 6.28 20.91 -4.34
N ALA A 491 6.49 21.67 -3.27
CA ALA A 491 5.91 21.28 -2.00
C ALA A 491 4.41 21.14 -2.22
N SER A 492 3.85 19.97 -1.95
CA SER A 492 2.39 19.86 -1.83
C SER A 492 2.02 20.98 -0.89
N VAL A 493 1.25 21.96 -1.40
CA VAL A 493 0.83 23.10 -0.59
C VAL A 493 0.35 22.47 0.71
N PRO A 494 0.95 22.73 1.87
CA PRO A 494 0.23 22.56 3.09
C PRO A 494 -1.03 23.34 2.78
N VAL A 495 -2.20 22.74 2.90
CA VAL A 495 -3.44 23.54 2.89
C VAL A 495 -3.07 24.74 3.73
N ASP A 496 -2.87 25.89 3.06
CA ASP A 496 -2.28 27.07 3.67
C ASP A 496 -3.15 27.41 4.85
N ARG A 497 -2.73 26.92 5.97
CA ARG A 497 -3.22 27.36 7.25
C ARG A 497 -2.22 28.41 7.63
N GLY A 498 -2.39 29.60 7.04
CA GLY A 498 -1.62 30.81 7.26
C GLY A 498 -1.53 31.25 8.71
N PHE A 499 -1.24 30.32 9.60
CA PHE A 499 -1.04 30.54 11.00
C PHE A 499 0.35 30.05 11.40
N PRO A 500 1.16 30.87 12.07
CA PRO A 500 2.34 30.42 12.77
C PRO A 500 1.93 29.27 13.70
N SER A 501 2.82 28.30 13.94
CA SER A 501 2.60 27.18 14.85
C SER A 501 1.91 27.64 16.14
N VAL A 502 0.62 27.35 16.27
CA VAL A 502 -0.26 27.94 17.31
C VAL A 502 -0.07 27.24 18.65
N GLY A 503 0.84 26.26 18.69
CA GLY A 503 1.18 25.52 19.90
C GLY A 503 0.65 24.08 19.90
N THR A 504 1.19 23.30 20.84
CA THR A 504 0.84 21.90 21.06
C THR A 504 -0.14 21.78 22.23
N ALA A 505 -1.33 21.26 21.98
CA ALA A 505 -2.36 21.02 22.98
C ALA A 505 -2.42 19.55 23.42
N VAL A 506 -2.71 19.31 24.69
CA VAL A 506 -3.07 17.99 25.24
C VAL A 506 -4.47 18.06 25.80
N PHE A 507 -5.30 17.08 25.48
CA PHE A 507 -6.69 17.02 25.95
C PHE A 507 -6.83 15.92 27.00
N THR A 508 -7.51 16.24 28.12
CA THR A 508 -7.70 15.30 29.24
C THR A 508 -9.05 15.50 29.93
N GLY A 509 -9.60 14.43 30.49
CA GLY A 509 -10.93 14.44 31.10
C GLY A 509 -12.08 14.31 30.08
N ALA A 510 -13.32 14.31 30.57
CA ALA A 510 -14.52 14.31 29.74
C ALA A 510 -14.84 15.73 29.28
N LEU A 511 -14.78 15.95 27.95
CA LEU A 511 -15.13 17.23 27.33
C LEU A 511 -16.61 17.22 26.93
N PRO A 512 -17.25 18.40 26.79
CA PRO A 512 -18.64 18.51 26.29
C PRO A 512 -18.85 17.99 24.86
N ILE A 513 -17.78 17.87 24.09
CA ILE A 513 -17.76 17.30 22.73
C ILE A 513 -16.78 16.11 22.67
N PRO A 514 -16.89 15.22 21.69
CA PRO A 514 -15.91 14.15 21.48
C PRO A 514 -14.48 14.72 21.40
N ARG A 515 -13.55 14.08 22.09
CA ARG A 515 -12.14 14.53 22.10
C ARG A 515 -11.57 14.68 20.70
N ALA A 516 -11.89 13.74 19.78
CA ALA A 516 -11.47 13.78 18.39
C ALA A 516 -11.93 15.07 17.68
N SER A 517 -13.15 15.56 17.98
CA SER A 517 -13.68 16.81 17.44
C SER A 517 -12.93 18.02 17.99
N ALA A 518 -12.62 18.05 19.28
CA ALA A 518 -11.81 19.12 19.89
C ALA A 518 -10.38 19.14 19.31
N GLU A 519 -9.77 17.97 19.15
CA GLU A 519 -8.45 17.85 18.52
C GLU A 519 -8.47 18.25 17.05
N ALA A 520 -9.54 17.91 16.32
CA ALA A 520 -9.72 18.30 14.92
C ALA A 520 -9.88 19.81 14.78
N ALA A 521 -10.68 20.46 15.64
CA ALA A 521 -10.85 21.90 15.68
C ALA A 521 -9.53 22.62 15.96
N TRP A 522 -8.70 22.11 16.88
CA TRP A 522 -7.38 22.68 17.14
C TRP A 522 -6.42 22.53 15.95
N ARG A 523 -6.42 21.37 15.31
CA ARG A 523 -5.64 21.16 14.09
C ARG A 523 -6.14 22.02 12.92
N ALA A 524 -7.44 22.29 12.88
CA ALA A 524 -8.04 23.15 11.86
C ALA A 524 -7.49 24.58 11.86
N VAL A 525 -7.08 25.11 13.02
CA VAL A 525 -6.46 26.43 13.16
C VAL A 525 -4.92 26.39 13.17
N GLY A 526 -4.28 25.27 12.75
CA GLY A 526 -2.81 25.14 12.67
C GLY A 526 -2.14 24.62 13.95
N GLY A 527 -2.93 24.21 14.96
CA GLY A 527 -2.41 23.66 16.20
C GLY A 527 -1.97 22.21 16.10
N ARG A 528 -1.11 21.78 17.01
CA ARG A 528 -0.65 20.39 17.17
C ARG A 528 -1.32 19.75 18.38
N THR A 529 -1.48 18.44 18.36
CA THR A 529 -2.03 17.67 19.50
C THR A 529 -1.04 16.61 19.94
N ALA A 530 -0.88 16.43 21.27
CA ALA A 530 -0.05 15.38 21.84
C ALA A 530 -0.83 14.50 22.81
N ILE A 531 -0.41 13.23 22.91
CA ILE A 531 -1.07 12.25 23.78
C ILE A 531 -0.67 12.43 25.25
N SER A 532 0.52 12.98 25.51
CA SER A 532 1.09 13.15 26.87
C SER A 532 1.60 14.57 27.09
N VAL A 533 1.49 15.04 28.33
CA VAL A 533 2.04 16.35 28.73
C VAL A 533 3.56 16.27 28.86
N SER A 534 4.27 17.24 28.28
CA SER A 534 5.73 17.37 28.35
C SER A 534 6.11 18.86 28.42
N ALA A 535 7.38 19.17 28.60
CA ALA A 535 7.90 20.54 28.57
C ALA A 535 7.67 21.28 27.22
N LYS A 536 7.33 20.51 26.16
CA LYS A 536 7.00 21.03 24.81
C LYS A 536 5.48 21.25 24.63
N THR A 537 4.65 21.01 25.65
CA THR A 537 3.19 21.21 25.60
C THR A 537 2.88 22.68 25.94
N ASP A 538 2.23 23.40 25.06
CA ASP A 538 1.92 24.82 25.27
C ASP A 538 0.71 25.00 26.20
N PHE A 539 -0.29 24.10 26.11
CA PHE A 539 -1.40 24.09 27.03
C PHE A 539 -2.13 22.75 27.12
N VAL A 540 -2.86 22.55 28.19
CA VAL A 540 -3.69 21.36 28.42
C VAL A 540 -5.15 21.76 28.54
N VAL A 541 -6.01 21.17 27.72
CA VAL A 541 -7.47 21.36 27.81
C VAL A 541 -8.02 20.31 28.77
N VAL A 542 -8.66 20.79 29.84
CA VAL A 542 -9.12 19.97 30.96
C VAL A 542 -10.65 19.94 30.96
N GLY A 543 -11.21 18.73 30.84
CA GLY A 543 -12.62 18.45 31.06
C GLY A 543 -12.88 17.90 32.46
N GLU A 544 -14.10 17.38 32.67
CA GLU A 544 -14.47 16.75 33.96
C GLU A 544 -13.65 15.48 34.21
N ASN A 545 -13.36 15.20 35.49
CA ASN A 545 -12.59 14.05 35.93
C ASN A 545 -11.21 13.90 35.28
N ALA A 546 -10.52 14.99 35.06
CA ALA A 546 -9.17 14.99 34.54
C ALA A 546 -8.20 14.38 35.56
N GLY A 547 -7.52 13.29 35.19
CA GLY A 547 -6.59 12.55 36.02
C GLY A 547 -5.14 13.05 35.94
N SER A 548 -4.18 12.13 36.01
CA SER A 548 -2.74 12.36 36.12
C SER A 548 -2.10 13.35 35.10
N LYS A 549 -2.76 13.60 33.97
CA LYS A 549 -2.26 14.58 32.99
C LYS A 549 -2.42 16.02 33.46
N ARG A 550 -3.47 16.33 34.24
CA ARG A 550 -3.64 17.62 34.87
C ARG A 550 -2.57 17.88 35.92
N GLU A 551 -2.33 16.91 36.83
CA GLU A 551 -1.29 17.01 37.85
C GLU A 551 0.10 17.17 37.22
N LYS A 552 0.33 16.50 36.09
CA LYS A 552 1.58 16.63 35.34
C LYS A 552 1.73 18.01 34.69
N ALA A 553 0.63 18.58 34.19
CA ALA A 553 0.64 19.94 33.64
C ALA A 553 0.94 21.00 34.71
N GLU A 554 0.32 20.88 35.89
CA GLU A 554 0.56 21.73 37.06
C GLU A 554 2.05 21.65 37.49
N ARG A 555 2.61 20.45 37.55
CA ARG A 555 4.02 20.23 37.92
C ARG A 555 5.02 20.78 36.89
N LEU A 556 4.64 20.82 35.61
CA LEU A 556 5.48 21.31 34.53
C LEU A 556 5.18 22.79 34.17
N GLU A 557 4.34 23.45 34.96
CA GLU A 557 3.88 24.85 34.77
C GLU A 557 3.29 25.09 33.37
N VAL A 558 2.68 24.05 32.76
CA VAL A 558 2.01 24.16 31.47
C VAL A 558 0.64 24.82 31.67
N VAL A 559 0.29 25.76 30.78
CA VAL A 559 -1.00 26.46 30.81
C VAL A 559 -2.18 25.47 30.77
N ILE A 560 -3.12 25.61 31.69
CA ILE A 560 -4.31 24.79 31.73
C ILE A 560 -5.51 25.63 31.29
N LEU A 561 -6.24 25.15 30.29
CA LEU A 561 -7.46 25.76 29.78
C LEU A 561 -8.67 24.88 30.09
N ASN A 562 -9.79 25.49 30.45
CA ASN A 562 -11.07 24.78 30.43
C ASN A 562 -11.63 24.76 29.01
N PHE A 563 -12.72 24.00 28.78
CA PHE A 563 -13.29 23.83 27.46
C PHE A 563 -13.77 25.15 26.83
N ARG A 564 -14.36 26.08 27.64
CA ARG A 564 -14.79 27.41 27.14
C ARG A 564 -13.62 28.25 26.69
N GLU A 565 -12.53 28.27 27.44
CA GLU A 565 -11.30 29.02 27.09
C GLU A 565 -10.66 28.44 25.83
N PHE A 566 -10.70 27.11 25.67
CA PHE A 566 -10.27 26.44 24.44
C PHE A 566 -11.10 26.86 23.23
N VAL A 567 -12.45 26.85 23.34
CA VAL A 567 -13.35 27.30 22.27
C VAL A 567 -13.08 28.75 21.92
N ALA A 568 -12.97 29.64 22.90
CA ALA A 568 -12.65 31.03 22.67
C ALA A 568 -11.30 31.22 21.95
N LYS A 569 -10.30 30.40 22.29
CA LYS A 569 -8.98 30.38 21.64
C LYS A 569 -9.08 29.94 20.18
N VAL A 570 -9.81 28.87 19.87
CA VAL A 570 -10.03 28.41 18.50
C VAL A 570 -10.77 29.46 17.66
N VAL A 571 -11.85 30.03 18.18
CA VAL A 571 -12.64 31.05 17.51
C VAL A 571 -11.81 32.33 17.26
N SER A 572 -10.97 32.77 18.22
CA SER A 572 -10.08 33.90 18.04
C SER A 572 -9.05 33.73 16.91
N MET A 573 -8.85 32.50 16.47
CA MET A 573 -7.96 32.13 15.39
C MET A 573 -8.70 31.80 14.08
N GLY A 574 -10.00 32.13 14.00
CA GLY A 574 -10.83 31.89 12.82
C GLY A 574 -11.32 30.47 12.63
N GLY A 575 -11.19 29.60 13.65
CA GLY A 575 -11.73 28.25 13.63
C GLY A 575 -13.16 28.19 14.21
N GLU A 576 -13.82 27.08 13.94
CA GLU A 576 -15.13 26.74 14.48
C GLU A 576 -15.03 25.51 15.39
N VAL A 577 -15.81 25.51 16.47
CA VAL A 577 -16.00 24.37 17.35
C VAL A 577 -17.49 24.14 17.47
N ASP A 578 -17.93 22.99 17.04
CA ASP A 578 -19.34 22.61 17.16
C ASP A 578 -19.63 22.34 18.65
N VAL A 579 -20.30 23.30 19.30
CA VAL A 579 -20.60 23.25 20.73
C VAL A 579 -22.07 22.87 20.87
N PRO A 580 -22.41 21.83 21.66
CA PRO A 580 -23.80 21.40 21.84
C PRO A 580 -24.68 22.45 22.52
#